data_41614d384f41e48dfa68ebb4de4c45c2
#
_entry.id   41614d384f41e48dfa68ebb4de4c45c2
#
_cell.length_a   1.000
_cell.length_b   1.000
_cell.length_c   1.000
_cell.angle_alpha   90.00
_cell.angle_beta   90.00
_cell.angle_gamma   90.00
#
_symmetry.space_group_name_H-M   'P 1'
#
loop_
_entity.id
_entity.type
_entity.pdbx_description
1 polymer ?
#
loop_
_entity_poly.entity_id
_entity_poly.type
_entity_poly.pdbx_seq_one_letter_code
_entity_poly.pdbx_strand_id
1 'polypeptide(L)'
;MSLTRRGFIGNSAAAAALLSAPSLHAGSHAKPRVVVVGGGAGGATAARYIAKDSKGAVDVTLVEPTRTYYTCFFSNLYLGGVKEFDDIGHTYGKLAASGINVVHDWAIGVDRDKKMVSLAGGSALPYDKLILSPGIDFVEGAVEGWDLSSQNAMPHAYKAGSQSELLKAQIMAMPQGGTYAMVAPPNPYRCPPGPYERVSMVAHYLSQHNPTAKIIVADPKPKFSKMVLFQEGWNAHYAGMIDWIGSEFGGENVAVDPSAMTISIDGESINVDACNVIPAMKAGRIAALAGVTDGNWAPVNAADMSTKADADVYVLGDASQQGDMPKSGFSANSQAKVCANAVRGALTGSKIFPAKFANTCWSLINADDGVKVGATYKATDEKIAKVDGFISKTGETADIRKQTYLESEDWYTGITSDMFG
;
A
#
# COMPACT_ATOMS: atom_id res chain seq x y z
N MET A 1 -36.51 3.34 -87.06
CA MET A 1 -36.29 2.20 -87.95
C MET A 1 -35.25 1.33 -87.30
N SER A 2 -35.65 0.25 -86.65
CA SER A 2 -35.93 -1.05 -87.18
C SER A 2 -34.67 -1.96 -87.40
N LEU A 3 -34.48 -2.89 -86.43
CA LEU A 3 -34.15 -4.29 -86.64
C LEU A 3 -32.72 -4.62 -87.18
N THR A 4 -32.00 -5.68 -86.79
CA THR A 4 -32.28 -7.06 -86.35
C THR A 4 -30.99 -7.77 -85.94
N ARG A 5 -31.04 -8.57 -84.97
CA ARG A 5 -30.66 -9.97 -84.65
C ARG A 5 -29.66 -10.74 -85.54
N ARG A 6 -28.91 -11.56 -84.78
CA ARG A 6 -28.28 -12.87 -85.13
C ARG A 6 -26.87 -12.78 -85.74
N GLY A 7 -25.93 -13.48 -85.20
CA GLY A 7 -25.69 -14.69 -84.36
C GLY A 7 -24.40 -15.32 -84.84
N PHE A 8 -23.66 -15.90 -84.06
CA PHE A 8 -23.07 -17.25 -84.22
C PHE A 8 -21.98 -17.56 -83.15
N ILE A 9 -22.03 -18.75 -82.80
CA ILE A 9 -21.32 -19.49 -81.80
C ILE A 9 -19.85 -19.71 -82.17
N GLY A 10 -19.00 -19.71 -81.23
CA GLY A 10 -17.61 -20.17 -81.33
C GLY A 10 -17.01 -20.46 -79.93
N ASN A 11 -17.02 -21.71 -79.51
CA ASN A 11 -16.39 -22.22 -78.30
C ASN A 11 -14.86 -22.02 -78.35
N SER A 12 -14.29 -21.47 -77.23
CA SER A 12 -12.93 -21.80 -76.82
C SER A 12 -12.84 -21.69 -75.32
N ALA A 13 -12.76 -22.82 -74.65
CA ALA A 13 -12.50 -22.92 -73.22
C ALA A 13 -11.03 -22.52 -72.93
N ALA A 14 -10.84 -21.45 -72.21
CA ALA A 14 -9.58 -21.14 -71.59
C ALA A 14 -9.81 -21.19 -70.05
N ALA A 15 -9.31 -22.23 -69.40
CA ALA A 15 -9.31 -22.38 -67.95
C ALA A 15 -8.37 -21.33 -67.32
N ALA A 16 -8.95 -20.30 -66.76
CA ALA A 16 -8.21 -19.37 -65.88
C ALA A 16 -8.14 -20.00 -64.47
N ALA A 17 -6.98 -20.58 -64.13
CA ALA A 17 -6.63 -20.97 -62.80
C ALA A 17 -6.52 -19.68 -61.92
N LEU A 18 -7.54 -19.38 -61.14
CA LEU A 18 -7.49 -18.41 -60.08
C LEU A 18 -6.59 -18.98 -58.99
N LEU A 19 -5.33 -18.58 -58.97
CA LEU A 19 -4.44 -18.65 -57.82
C LEU A 19 -5.06 -17.79 -56.72
N SER A 20 -5.82 -18.38 -55.82
CA SER A 20 -6.19 -17.79 -54.55
C SER A 20 -4.92 -17.68 -53.72
N ALA A 21 -4.28 -16.51 -53.76
CA ALA A 21 -3.28 -16.16 -52.75
C ALA A 21 -3.96 -16.23 -51.38
N PRO A 22 -3.39 -16.94 -50.41
CA PRO A 22 -3.88 -16.83 -49.04
C PRO A 22 -3.69 -15.41 -48.63
N SER A 23 -4.78 -14.67 -48.42
CA SER A 23 -4.74 -13.40 -47.69
C SER A 23 -4.23 -13.72 -46.30
N LEU A 24 -2.94 -13.47 -46.06
CA LEU A 24 -2.39 -13.33 -44.74
C LEU A 24 -3.13 -12.14 -44.09
N HIS A 25 -4.25 -12.44 -43.44
CA HIS A 25 -4.78 -11.56 -42.42
C HIS A 25 -3.72 -11.60 -41.30
N ALA A 26 -2.74 -10.72 -41.38
CA ALA A 26 -2.04 -10.24 -40.18
C ALA A 26 -3.10 -9.54 -39.34
N GLY A 27 -3.84 -10.32 -38.57
CA GLY A 27 -4.63 -9.78 -37.49
C GLY A 27 -3.63 -9.04 -36.61
N SER A 28 -3.76 -7.72 -36.51
CA SER A 28 -3.10 -6.98 -35.46
C SER A 28 -3.68 -7.53 -34.17
N HIS A 29 -3.01 -8.53 -33.57
CA HIS A 29 -3.35 -8.94 -32.22
C HIS A 29 -3.16 -7.71 -31.34
N ALA A 30 -4.25 -7.15 -30.86
CA ALA A 30 -4.20 -6.07 -29.87
C ALA A 30 -3.33 -6.58 -28.71
N LYS A 31 -2.40 -5.72 -28.24
CA LYS A 31 -1.53 -6.09 -27.12
C LYS A 31 -2.37 -6.49 -25.90
N PRO A 32 -1.94 -7.49 -25.12
CA PRO A 32 -2.58 -7.80 -23.86
C PRO A 32 -2.61 -6.57 -22.96
N ARG A 33 -3.70 -6.40 -22.23
CA ARG A 33 -3.97 -5.22 -21.37
C ARG A 33 -3.88 -5.59 -19.90
N VAL A 34 -3.07 -4.87 -19.17
CA VAL A 34 -3.02 -4.95 -17.71
C VAL A 34 -3.58 -3.67 -17.13
N VAL A 35 -4.60 -3.79 -16.30
CA VAL A 35 -5.10 -2.67 -15.49
C VAL A 35 -4.58 -2.87 -14.05
N VAL A 36 -3.94 -1.83 -13.52
CA VAL A 36 -3.46 -1.77 -12.14
C VAL A 36 -4.26 -0.70 -11.41
N VAL A 37 -4.92 -1.05 -10.30
CA VAL A 37 -5.69 -0.11 -9.48
C VAL A 37 -4.97 0.15 -8.17
N GLY A 38 -4.61 1.41 -7.94
CA GLY A 38 -3.83 1.90 -6.81
C GLY A 38 -2.36 2.13 -7.15
N GLY A 39 -1.89 3.37 -6.97
CA GLY A 39 -0.55 3.85 -7.33
C GLY A 39 0.47 3.83 -6.18
N GLY A 40 0.21 3.08 -5.11
CA GLY A 40 1.14 2.92 -3.97
C GLY A 40 2.28 1.93 -4.23
N ALA A 41 2.97 1.52 -3.15
CA ALA A 41 4.18 0.69 -3.20
C ALA A 41 4.01 -0.62 -4.00
N GLY A 42 2.84 -1.25 -3.94
CA GLY A 42 2.55 -2.44 -4.75
C GLY A 42 2.23 -2.10 -6.19
N GLY A 43 1.20 -1.28 -6.43
CA GLY A 43 0.67 -1.07 -7.78
C GLY A 43 1.60 -0.28 -8.70
N ALA A 44 2.20 0.82 -8.23
CA ALA A 44 3.17 1.58 -9.03
C ALA A 44 4.37 0.71 -9.43
N THR A 45 4.90 -0.08 -8.49
CA THR A 45 5.99 -1.04 -8.77
C THR A 45 5.54 -2.10 -9.78
N ALA A 46 4.36 -2.71 -9.62
CA ALA A 46 3.86 -3.72 -10.54
C ALA A 46 3.70 -3.16 -11.96
N ALA A 47 3.05 -1.99 -12.10
CA ALA A 47 2.86 -1.31 -13.37
C ALA A 47 4.20 -1.05 -14.07
N ARG A 48 5.17 -0.50 -13.33
CA ARG A 48 6.49 -0.18 -13.86
C ARG A 48 7.26 -1.41 -14.33
N TYR A 49 7.29 -2.47 -13.50
CA TYR A 49 8.02 -3.69 -13.84
C TYR A 49 7.38 -4.44 -15.01
N ILE A 50 6.05 -4.49 -15.11
CA ILE A 50 5.37 -5.09 -16.27
C ILE A 50 5.69 -4.30 -17.55
N ALA A 51 5.53 -2.98 -17.53
CA ALA A 51 5.82 -2.14 -18.70
C ALA A 51 7.28 -2.27 -19.15
N LYS A 52 8.24 -2.14 -18.22
CA LYS A 52 9.67 -2.25 -18.47
C LYS A 52 10.05 -3.62 -19.03
N ASP A 53 9.64 -4.71 -18.36
CA ASP A 53 10.14 -6.05 -18.65
C ASP A 53 9.41 -6.72 -19.82
N SER A 54 8.20 -6.25 -20.17
CA SER A 54 7.49 -6.67 -21.39
C SER A 54 8.04 -6.00 -22.64
N LYS A 55 8.88 -4.95 -22.49
CA LYS A 55 9.47 -4.19 -23.62
C LYS A 55 8.41 -3.69 -24.61
N GLY A 56 7.27 -3.26 -24.10
CA GLY A 56 6.16 -2.74 -24.90
C GLY A 56 5.24 -3.83 -25.51
N ALA A 57 5.39 -5.11 -25.14
CA ALA A 57 4.51 -6.17 -25.59
C ALA A 57 3.15 -6.20 -24.84
N VAL A 58 3.03 -5.46 -23.73
CA VAL A 58 1.84 -5.37 -22.87
C VAL A 58 1.45 -3.91 -22.71
N ASP A 59 0.17 -3.59 -22.86
CA ASP A 59 -0.36 -2.26 -22.56
C ASP A 59 -0.74 -2.19 -21.07
N VAL A 60 -0.13 -1.26 -20.34
CA VAL A 60 -0.32 -1.09 -18.90
C VAL A 60 -1.07 0.21 -18.61
N THR A 61 -2.19 0.12 -17.91
CA THR A 61 -2.93 1.26 -17.37
C THR A 61 -2.88 1.25 -15.86
N LEU A 62 -2.42 2.35 -15.25
CA LEU A 62 -2.42 2.59 -13.81
C LEU A 62 -3.57 3.54 -13.46
N VAL A 63 -4.52 3.08 -12.65
CA VAL A 63 -5.64 3.88 -12.13
C VAL A 63 -5.31 4.33 -10.71
N GLU A 64 -5.16 5.64 -10.52
CA GLU A 64 -4.85 6.24 -9.22
C GLU A 64 -5.52 7.62 -9.14
N PRO A 65 -6.43 7.86 -8.19
CA PRO A 65 -7.17 9.11 -8.13
C PRO A 65 -6.30 10.32 -7.80
N THR A 66 -5.24 10.16 -7.03
CA THR A 66 -4.38 11.27 -6.62
C THR A 66 -3.30 11.57 -7.65
N ARG A 67 -2.91 12.84 -7.78
CA ARG A 67 -1.81 13.25 -8.65
C ARG A 67 -0.45 13.17 -7.96
N THR A 68 -0.48 13.27 -6.63
CA THR A 68 0.69 13.11 -5.77
C THR A 68 0.41 12.02 -4.76
N TYR A 69 1.29 11.04 -4.69
CA TYR A 69 1.28 9.99 -3.69
C TYR A 69 2.20 10.39 -2.55
N TYR A 70 1.63 10.49 -1.35
CA TYR A 70 2.41 10.68 -0.13
C TYR A 70 2.69 9.33 0.50
N THR A 71 3.97 9.00 0.71
CA THR A 71 4.36 7.71 1.25
C THR A 71 3.94 7.60 2.73
N CYS A 72 3.31 6.48 3.12
CA CYS A 72 3.02 6.23 4.53
C CYS A 72 4.30 5.89 5.32
N PHE A 73 5.25 5.21 4.71
CA PHE A 73 6.61 5.08 5.22
C PHE A 73 7.28 6.45 5.13
N PHE A 74 8.05 6.83 6.15
CA PHE A 74 8.62 8.17 6.39
C PHE A 74 7.61 9.25 6.80
N SER A 75 6.29 9.01 6.75
CA SER A 75 5.32 9.99 7.26
C SER A 75 5.45 10.26 8.77
N ASN A 76 5.97 9.30 9.55
CA ASN A 76 6.28 9.50 10.95
C ASN A 76 7.47 10.46 11.14
N LEU A 77 8.47 10.43 10.23
CA LEU A 77 9.61 11.33 10.25
C LEU A 77 9.18 12.77 9.97
N TYR A 78 8.17 12.97 9.10
CA TYR A 78 7.53 14.27 8.94
C TYR A 78 6.86 14.75 10.23
N LEU A 79 6.12 13.90 10.93
CA LEU A 79 5.51 14.26 12.22
C LEU A 79 6.58 14.64 13.25
N GLY A 80 7.71 13.95 13.26
CA GLY A 80 8.87 14.24 14.12
C GLY A 80 9.67 15.49 13.74
N GLY A 81 9.42 16.10 12.57
CA GLY A 81 10.22 17.23 12.08
C GLY A 81 11.59 16.84 11.51
N VAL A 82 11.81 15.55 11.24
CA VAL A 82 13.04 15.01 10.62
C VAL A 82 13.00 15.14 9.09
N LYS A 83 11.81 15.16 8.51
CA LYS A 83 11.55 15.34 7.07
C LYS A 83 10.50 16.42 6.85
N GLU A 84 10.56 17.08 5.69
CA GLU A 84 9.50 17.96 5.22
C GLU A 84 8.40 17.16 4.53
N PHE A 85 7.20 17.76 4.38
CA PHE A 85 6.07 17.07 3.77
C PHE A 85 6.31 16.74 2.29
N ASP A 86 6.99 17.63 1.58
CA ASP A 86 7.32 17.45 0.17
C ASP A 86 8.33 16.33 -0.06
N ASP A 87 9.18 15.99 0.93
CA ASP A 87 10.14 14.88 0.83
C ASP A 87 9.47 13.51 0.69
N ILE A 88 8.21 13.40 1.13
CA ILE A 88 7.44 12.16 1.05
C ILE A 88 6.39 12.16 -0.08
N GLY A 89 6.36 13.22 -0.89
CA GLY A 89 5.45 13.42 -2.02
C GLY A 89 6.06 13.00 -3.35
N HIS A 90 5.37 12.15 -4.12
CA HIS A 90 5.84 11.65 -5.43
C HIS A 90 4.75 11.73 -6.48
N THR A 91 5.11 12.11 -7.71
CA THR A 91 4.18 12.17 -8.84
C THR A 91 4.38 11.00 -9.80
N TYR A 92 3.39 10.77 -10.65
CA TYR A 92 3.40 9.66 -11.62
C TYR A 92 3.97 10.06 -12.99
N GLY A 93 4.55 11.26 -13.13
CA GLY A 93 5.03 11.79 -14.41
C GLY A 93 6.07 10.90 -15.11
N LYS A 94 7.02 10.33 -14.37
CA LYS A 94 8.02 9.42 -14.94
C LYS A 94 7.41 8.08 -15.38
N LEU A 95 6.40 7.57 -14.68
CA LEU A 95 5.66 6.38 -15.09
C LEU A 95 4.92 6.63 -16.41
N ALA A 96 4.23 7.77 -16.51
CA ALA A 96 3.58 8.18 -17.76
C ALA A 96 4.59 8.33 -18.92
N ALA A 97 5.74 8.96 -18.67
CA ALA A 97 6.81 9.10 -19.64
C ALA A 97 7.43 7.77 -20.08
N SER A 98 7.34 6.71 -19.25
CA SER A 98 7.80 5.36 -19.59
C SER A 98 6.78 4.55 -20.41
N GLY A 99 5.66 5.15 -20.83
CA GLY A 99 4.62 4.53 -21.65
C GLY A 99 3.49 3.85 -20.89
N ILE A 100 3.40 4.04 -19.56
CA ILE A 100 2.26 3.62 -18.76
C ILE A 100 1.14 4.63 -18.92
N ASN A 101 -0.08 4.17 -19.24
CA ASN A 101 -1.27 5.01 -19.25
C ASN A 101 -1.73 5.30 -17.81
N VAL A 102 -1.44 6.49 -17.28
CA VAL A 102 -1.86 6.88 -15.93
C VAL A 102 -3.21 7.59 -16.00
N VAL A 103 -4.22 7.01 -15.33
CA VAL A 103 -5.58 7.52 -15.26
C VAL A 103 -5.88 7.99 -13.85
N HIS A 104 -6.06 9.31 -13.68
CA HIS A 104 -6.40 9.91 -12.40
C HIS A 104 -7.91 9.89 -12.17
N ASP A 105 -8.42 8.73 -11.73
CA ASP A 105 -9.83 8.50 -11.45
C ASP A 105 -10.00 7.40 -10.38
N TRP A 106 -11.19 7.34 -9.77
CA TRP A 106 -11.56 6.29 -8.83
C TRP A 106 -12.08 5.06 -9.56
N ALA A 107 -11.51 3.88 -9.28
CA ALA A 107 -12.13 2.60 -9.64
C ALA A 107 -13.29 2.33 -8.67
N ILE A 108 -14.51 2.21 -9.20
CA ILE A 108 -15.74 2.07 -8.42
C ILE A 108 -16.43 0.72 -8.56
N GLY A 109 -15.95 -0.16 -9.45
CA GLY A 109 -16.48 -1.49 -9.65
C GLY A 109 -15.59 -2.35 -10.55
N VAL A 110 -15.73 -3.66 -10.43
CA VAL A 110 -15.07 -4.65 -11.27
C VAL A 110 -16.11 -5.69 -11.70
N ASP A 111 -16.30 -5.83 -13.00
CA ASP A 111 -17.07 -6.94 -13.61
C ASP A 111 -16.04 -7.99 -14.09
N ARG A 112 -15.88 -9.08 -13.33
CA ARG A 112 -14.89 -10.13 -13.61
C ARG A 112 -15.28 -10.97 -14.83
N ASP A 113 -16.57 -11.17 -15.06
CA ASP A 113 -17.07 -11.99 -16.20
C ASP A 113 -16.80 -11.26 -17.52
N LYS A 114 -17.03 -9.94 -17.57
CA LYS A 114 -16.73 -9.09 -18.72
C LYS A 114 -15.29 -8.56 -18.75
N LYS A 115 -14.51 -8.80 -17.70
CA LYS A 115 -13.15 -8.27 -17.51
C LYS A 115 -13.08 -6.75 -17.69
N MET A 116 -13.89 -6.01 -16.92
CA MET A 116 -14.02 -4.56 -16.99
C MET A 116 -13.85 -3.93 -15.61
N VAL A 117 -13.11 -2.82 -15.55
CA VAL A 117 -13.03 -1.94 -14.37
C VAL A 117 -13.82 -0.67 -14.66
N SER A 118 -14.83 -0.37 -13.85
CA SER A 118 -15.64 0.85 -13.95
C SER A 118 -14.98 2.00 -13.19
N LEU A 119 -14.94 3.18 -13.80
CA LEU A 119 -14.38 4.40 -13.21
C LEU A 119 -15.48 5.40 -12.83
N ALA A 120 -15.24 6.23 -11.82
CA ALA A 120 -16.19 7.23 -11.33
C ALA A 120 -16.54 8.28 -12.40
N GLY A 121 -15.59 8.61 -13.30
CA GLY A 121 -15.82 9.50 -14.44
C GLY A 121 -16.71 8.92 -15.55
N GLY A 122 -17.27 7.70 -15.36
CA GLY A 122 -18.21 7.05 -16.28
C GLY A 122 -17.57 6.21 -17.37
N SER A 123 -16.23 6.16 -17.46
CA SER A 123 -15.53 5.26 -18.37
C SER A 123 -15.32 3.86 -17.76
N ALA A 124 -15.03 2.88 -18.62
CA ALA A 124 -14.68 1.53 -18.19
C ALA A 124 -13.44 1.05 -18.95
N LEU A 125 -12.57 0.35 -18.23
CA LEU A 125 -11.30 -0.14 -18.75
C LEU A 125 -11.35 -1.66 -18.91
N PRO A 126 -11.20 -2.21 -20.11
CA PRO A 126 -11.09 -3.63 -20.32
C PRO A 126 -9.68 -4.12 -19.93
N TYR A 127 -9.60 -5.33 -19.37
CA TYR A 127 -8.34 -5.95 -19.00
C TYR A 127 -8.25 -7.41 -19.41
N ASP A 128 -7.04 -7.90 -19.61
CA ASP A 128 -6.72 -9.33 -19.74
C ASP A 128 -6.18 -9.86 -18.39
N LYS A 129 -5.49 -9.00 -17.63
CA LYS A 129 -5.12 -9.21 -16.21
C LYS A 129 -5.38 -7.95 -15.40
N LEU A 130 -5.91 -8.11 -14.19
CA LEU A 130 -6.21 -7.02 -13.26
C LEU A 130 -5.36 -7.16 -12.00
N ILE A 131 -4.70 -6.08 -11.58
CA ILE A 131 -3.95 -6.01 -10.34
C ILE A 131 -4.62 -4.98 -9.43
N LEU A 132 -5.05 -5.40 -8.25
CA LEU A 132 -5.62 -4.56 -7.22
C LEU A 132 -4.58 -4.35 -6.11
N SER A 133 -4.18 -3.10 -5.90
CA SER A 133 -3.26 -2.68 -4.83
C SER A 133 -3.81 -1.47 -4.07
N PRO A 134 -5.05 -1.55 -3.55
CA PRO A 134 -5.76 -0.39 -3.01
C PRO A 134 -5.29 0.01 -1.62
N GLY A 135 -4.35 -0.72 -1.01
CA GLY A 135 -3.96 -0.52 0.38
C GLY A 135 -5.06 -0.92 1.36
N ILE A 136 -5.20 -0.13 2.43
CA ILE A 136 -6.16 -0.38 3.52
C ILE A 136 -7.36 0.55 3.44
N ASP A 137 -8.46 0.08 4.06
CA ASP A 137 -9.56 0.88 4.60
C ASP A 137 -9.74 0.58 6.08
N PHE A 138 -10.59 1.35 6.74
CA PHE A 138 -10.90 1.17 8.15
C PHE A 138 -12.21 0.41 8.35
N VAL A 139 -12.28 -0.36 9.44
CA VAL A 139 -13.51 -1.01 9.89
C VAL A 139 -14.34 0.03 10.63
N GLU A 140 -15.55 0.27 10.18
CA GLU A 140 -16.48 1.20 10.82
C GLU A 140 -16.86 0.71 12.21
N GLY A 141 -16.96 1.65 13.19
CA GLY A 141 -17.30 1.34 14.56
C GLY A 141 -16.23 0.56 15.34
N ALA A 142 -15.00 0.45 14.81
CA ALA A 142 -13.93 -0.28 15.47
C ALA A 142 -13.37 0.40 16.72
N VAL A 143 -13.63 1.69 16.90
CA VAL A 143 -13.34 2.46 18.12
C VAL A 143 -14.62 3.17 18.50
N GLU A 144 -15.08 2.97 19.72
CA GLU A 144 -16.31 3.58 20.24
C GLU A 144 -16.18 5.11 20.23
N GLY A 145 -17.20 5.79 19.68
CA GLY A 145 -17.25 7.25 19.55
C GLY A 145 -16.48 7.82 18.35
N TRP A 146 -15.77 6.99 17.56
CA TRP A 146 -15.03 7.43 16.38
C TRP A 146 -15.59 6.84 15.09
N ASP A 147 -15.71 7.70 14.07
CA ASP A 147 -15.98 7.32 12.69
C ASP A 147 -15.18 8.23 11.71
N LEU A 148 -15.34 8.00 10.39
CA LEU A 148 -14.65 8.81 9.39
C LEU A 148 -15.07 10.28 9.38
N SER A 149 -16.26 10.64 9.90
CA SER A 149 -16.66 12.05 10.02
C SER A 149 -15.90 12.78 11.12
N SER A 150 -15.40 12.03 12.12
CA SER A 150 -14.63 12.51 13.27
C SER A 150 -13.13 12.72 12.96
N GLN A 151 -12.66 12.29 11.77
CA GLN A 151 -11.23 12.33 11.41
C GLN A 151 -10.62 13.75 11.37
N ASN A 152 -11.43 14.80 11.34
CA ASN A 152 -10.95 16.19 11.38
C ASN A 152 -10.65 16.65 12.82
N ALA A 153 -11.31 16.09 13.82
CA ALA A 153 -11.03 16.35 15.23
C ALA A 153 -9.95 15.39 15.75
N MET A 154 -10.12 14.09 15.49
CA MET A 154 -9.18 13.03 15.88
C MET A 154 -8.69 12.27 14.65
N PRO A 155 -7.65 12.77 13.94
CA PRO A 155 -7.18 12.19 12.69
C PRO A 155 -6.63 10.78 12.86
N HIS A 156 -6.91 9.92 11.87
CA HIS A 156 -6.24 8.63 11.80
C HIS A 156 -4.78 8.74 11.34
N ALA A 157 -4.47 9.68 10.44
CA ALA A 157 -3.15 9.94 9.87
C ALA A 157 -2.38 8.68 9.41
N TYR A 158 -3.12 7.59 9.10
CA TYR A 158 -2.55 6.30 8.71
C TYR A 158 -2.65 6.03 7.20
N LYS A 159 -3.41 6.84 6.48
CA LYS A 159 -3.27 7.13 5.05
C LYS A 159 -2.58 8.48 4.97
N ALA A 160 -1.35 8.52 4.44
CA ALA A 160 -0.55 9.75 4.39
C ALA A 160 -1.19 10.78 3.45
N GLY A 161 -0.85 12.04 3.65
CA GLY A 161 -1.46 13.19 2.96
C GLY A 161 -2.04 14.18 3.97
N SER A 162 -3.17 14.79 3.67
CA SER A 162 -3.83 15.83 4.50
C SER A 162 -4.06 15.42 5.96
N GLN A 163 -4.29 14.15 6.24
CA GLN A 163 -4.41 13.64 7.60
C GLN A 163 -3.09 13.71 8.39
N SER A 164 -1.94 13.57 7.71
CA SER A 164 -0.62 13.73 8.36
C SER A 164 -0.34 15.20 8.64
N GLU A 165 -0.70 16.10 7.73
CA GLU A 165 -0.57 17.55 7.93
C GLU A 165 -1.47 18.02 9.08
N LEU A 166 -2.72 17.54 9.14
CA LEU A 166 -3.66 17.86 10.20
C LEU A 166 -3.13 17.41 11.58
N LEU A 167 -2.65 16.17 11.68
CA LEU A 167 -2.09 15.67 12.93
C LEU A 167 -0.84 16.48 13.35
N LYS A 168 0.04 16.80 12.40
CA LYS A 168 1.21 17.66 12.68
C LYS A 168 0.80 19.02 13.20
N ALA A 169 -0.20 19.66 12.57
CA ALA A 169 -0.70 20.96 13.00
C ALA A 169 -1.29 20.90 14.43
N GLN A 170 -2.03 19.85 14.77
CA GLN A 170 -2.57 19.65 16.12
C GLN A 170 -1.45 19.46 17.15
N ILE A 171 -0.42 18.64 16.85
CA ILE A 171 0.74 18.45 17.73
C ILE A 171 1.46 19.80 17.98
N MET A 172 1.64 20.59 16.93
CA MET A 172 2.28 21.91 17.03
C MET A 172 1.47 22.94 17.85
N ALA A 173 0.15 22.81 17.84
CA ALA A 173 -0.77 23.71 18.53
C ALA A 173 -1.01 23.32 20.00
N MET A 174 -0.47 22.20 20.47
CA MET A 174 -0.64 21.75 21.86
C MET A 174 -0.12 22.81 22.86
N PRO A 175 -0.88 23.10 23.93
CA PRO A 175 -0.39 23.99 25.00
C PRO A 175 0.81 23.35 25.73
N GLN A 176 1.62 24.19 26.41
CA GLN A 176 2.72 23.65 27.20
C GLN A 176 2.20 22.73 28.31
N GLY A 177 2.78 21.52 28.38
CA GLY A 177 2.32 20.46 29.29
C GLY A 177 1.07 19.71 28.81
N GLY A 178 0.62 19.97 27.57
CA GLY A 178 -0.55 19.32 26.98
C GLY A 178 -0.38 17.82 26.77
N THR A 179 -1.50 17.15 26.52
CA THR A 179 -1.56 15.69 26.37
C THR A 179 -1.85 15.29 24.91
N TYR A 180 -0.95 14.50 24.35
CA TYR A 180 -1.19 13.76 23.09
C TYR A 180 -1.65 12.35 23.41
N ALA A 181 -2.73 11.89 22.77
CA ALA A 181 -3.16 10.50 22.86
C ALA A 181 -3.10 9.77 21.51
N MET A 182 -2.80 8.47 21.54
CA MET A 182 -2.90 7.59 20.39
C MET A 182 -3.69 6.33 20.75
N VAL A 183 -4.72 6.01 19.96
CA VAL A 183 -5.39 4.71 19.97
C VAL A 183 -4.71 3.84 18.91
N ALA A 184 -4.00 2.80 19.36
CA ALA A 184 -3.30 1.88 18.48
C ALA A 184 -4.25 0.84 17.85
N PRO A 185 -3.98 0.36 16.63
CA PRO A 185 -4.87 -0.58 15.94
C PRO A 185 -4.69 -2.02 16.48
N PRO A 186 -5.76 -2.84 16.47
CA PRO A 186 -5.65 -4.28 16.69
C PRO A 186 -5.00 -5.00 15.49
N ASN A 187 -4.48 -6.21 15.72
CA ASN A 187 -3.96 -7.07 14.64
C ASN A 187 -5.11 -7.65 13.78
N PRO A 188 -4.89 -7.89 12.45
CA PRO A 188 -3.73 -7.49 11.66
C PRO A 188 -3.88 -6.05 11.11
N TYR A 189 -2.78 -5.30 11.07
CA TYR A 189 -2.77 -3.93 10.57
C TYR A 189 -1.51 -3.63 9.75
N ARG A 190 -1.53 -2.52 9.00
CA ARG A 190 -0.41 -2.05 8.21
C ARG A 190 0.72 -1.52 9.10
N CYS A 191 1.98 -1.89 8.76
CA CYS A 191 3.20 -1.43 9.41
C CYS A 191 3.20 -1.72 10.92
N PRO A 192 3.44 -3.00 11.33
CA PRO A 192 3.40 -3.38 12.74
C PRO A 192 4.20 -2.50 13.71
N PRO A 193 5.39 -1.97 13.37
CA PRO A 193 6.10 -1.01 14.24
C PRO A 193 5.63 0.46 14.05
N GLY A 194 4.83 0.76 13.03
CA GLY A 194 4.49 2.14 12.63
C GLY A 194 3.85 3.02 13.72
N PRO A 195 2.88 2.53 14.52
CA PRO A 195 2.31 3.30 15.61
C PRO A 195 3.36 3.72 16.65
N TYR A 196 4.30 2.84 16.99
CA TYR A 196 5.31 3.07 18.02
C TYR A 196 6.46 3.94 17.52
N GLU A 197 6.82 3.85 16.25
CA GLU A 197 7.67 4.85 15.59
C GLU A 197 7.00 6.23 15.60
N ARG A 198 5.68 6.30 15.34
CA ARG A 198 4.93 7.55 15.42
C ARG A 198 5.01 8.17 16.82
N VAL A 199 4.78 7.37 17.85
CA VAL A 199 4.94 7.80 19.25
C VAL A 199 6.34 8.34 19.50
N SER A 200 7.37 7.63 19.03
CA SER A 200 8.77 8.05 19.15
C SER A 200 9.03 9.39 18.45
N MET A 201 8.51 9.56 17.22
CA MET A 201 8.73 10.80 16.46
C MET A 201 7.92 11.98 17.03
N VAL A 202 6.71 11.73 17.54
CA VAL A 202 5.96 12.75 18.27
C VAL A 202 6.69 13.15 19.56
N ALA A 203 7.22 12.16 20.31
CA ALA A 203 8.03 12.43 21.50
C ALA A 203 9.30 13.20 21.17
N HIS A 204 9.97 12.88 20.05
CA HIS A 204 11.13 13.61 19.55
C HIS A 204 10.78 15.09 19.32
N TYR A 205 9.69 15.38 18.62
CA TYR A 205 9.23 16.74 18.38
C TYR A 205 8.89 17.46 19.70
N LEU A 206 8.08 16.81 20.56
CA LEU A 206 7.63 17.41 21.82
C LEU A 206 8.78 17.61 22.80
N SER A 207 9.77 16.74 22.86
CA SER A 207 10.94 16.92 23.74
C SER A 207 11.73 18.21 23.46
N GLN A 208 11.64 18.72 22.23
CA GLN A 208 12.32 19.96 21.80
C GLN A 208 11.43 21.20 21.94
N HIS A 209 10.09 21.06 21.77
CA HIS A 209 9.17 22.19 21.66
C HIS A 209 8.19 22.30 22.84
N ASN A 210 7.90 21.16 23.51
CA ASN A 210 6.99 21.07 24.64
C ASN A 210 7.43 19.97 25.62
N PRO A 211 8.56 20.11 26.29
CA PRO A 211 9.21 19.04 27.06
C PRO A 211 8.42 18.54 28.28
N THR A 212 7.38 19.25 28.69
CA THR A 212 6.47 18.85 29.77
C THR A 212 5.21 18.15 29.28
N ALA A 213 5.03 18.02 27.97
CA ALA A 213 3.91 17.29 27.36
C ALA A 213 3.88 15.81 27.76
N LYS A 214 2.71 15.21 27.71
CA LYS A 214 2.48 13.79 27.95
C LYS A 214 1.97 13.10 26.69
N ILE A 215 2.37 11.84 26.54
CA ILE A 215 1.94 10.96 25.47
C ILE A 215 1.31 9.73 26.09
N ILE A 216 0.04 9.47 25.77
CA ILE A 216 -0.70 8.29 26.21
C ILE A 216 -0.97 7.42 25.00
N VAL A 217 -0.66 6.14 25.08
CA VAL A 217 -0.89 5.15 24.03
C VAL A 217 -1.82 4.06 24.57
N ALA A 218 -3.07 4.06 24.12
CA ALA A 218 -4.00 2.97 24.41
C ALA A 218 -3.84 1.88 23.33
N ASP A 219 -3.53 0.67 23.74
CA ASP A 219 -3.16 -0.41 22.85
C ASP A 219 -3.93 -1.68 23.15
N PRO A 220 -4.78 -2.21 22.22
CA PRO A 220 -5.54 -3.42 22.43
C PRO A 220 -4.69 -4.70 22.42
N LYS A 221 -3.37 -4.59 22.47
CA LYS A 221 -2.42 -5.71 22.42
C LYS A 221 -1.58 -5.76 23.69
N PRO A 222 -1.22 -6.97 24.19
CA PRO A 222 -0.32 -7.11 25.33
C PRO A 222 1.15 -6.85 24.98
N LYS A 223 1.47 -6.81 23.68
CA LYS A 223 2.82 -6.56 23.15
C LYS A 223 2.76 -6.09 21.71
N PHE A 224 3.84 -5.47 21.24
CA PHE A 224 3.96 -4.96 19.88
C PHE A 224 5.33 -5.25 19.26
N SER A 225 5.44 -5.01 17.96
CA SER A 225 6.68 -5.26 17.19
C SER A 225 7.83 -4.40 17.71
N LYS A 226 8.96 -5.03 18.04
CA LYS A 226 10.18 -4.38 18.58
C LYS A 226 9.97 -3.69 19.94
N MET A 227 9.01 -4.13 20.76
CA MET A 227 8.63 -3.48 22.01
C MET A 227 9.80 -3.16 22.91
N VAL A 228 10.67 -4.14 23.16
CA VAL A 228 11.83 -3.96 24.05
C VAL A 228 12.79 -2.88 23.54
N LEU A 229 12.98 -2.80 22.23
CA LEU A 229 13.85 -1.78 21.60
C LEU A 229 13.24 -0.39 21.67
N PHE A 230 11.93 -0.26 21.46
CA PHE A 230 11.25 1.03 21.63
C PHE A 230 11.27 1.49 23.09
N GLN A 231 10.98 0.59 24.05
CA GLN A 231 11.01 0.91 25.48
C GLN A 231 12.42 1.30 25.96
N GLU A 232 13.47 0.61 25.47
CA GLU A 232 14.86 1.01 25.71
C GLU A 232 15.13 2.46 25.26
N GLY A 233 14.75 2.79 24.02
CA GLY A 233 14.95 4.12 23.48
C GLY A 233 14.06 5.18 24.13
N TRP A 234 12.79 4.86 24.44
CA TRP A 234 11.91 5.79 25.18
C TRP A 234 12.45 6.12 26.56
N ASN A 235 12.97 5.13 27.27
CA ASN A 235 13.61 5.36 28.57
C ASN A 235 14.90 6.19 28.45
N ALA A 236 15.65 6.02 27.37
CA ALA A 236 16.89 6.78 27.15
C ALA A 236 16.65 8.24 26.72
N HIS A 237 15.64 8.48 25.86
CA HIS A 237 15.44 9.79 25.22
C HIS A 237 14.24 10.57 25.77
N TYR A 238 13.21 9.91 26.31
CA TYR A 238 11.89 10.49 26.64
C TYR A 238 11.37 10.02 27.99
N ALA A 239 12.26 9.81 28.96
CA ALA A 239 11.90 9.27 30.28
C ALA A 239 10.74 10.04 30.92
N GLY A 240 9.65 9.32 31.26
CA GLY A 240 8.46 9.87 31.90
C GLY A 240 7.53 10.69 30.97
N MET A 241 7.81 10.76 29.65
CA MET A 241 6.92 11.44 28.69
C MET A 241 5.86 10.49 28.12
N ILE A 242 6.21 9.22 27.89
CA ILE A 242 5.37 8.22 27.19
C ILE A 242 4.81 7.22 28.19
N ASP A 243 3.49 7.08 28.21
CA ASP A 243 2.76 6.07 28.95
C ASP A 243 2.03 5.13 27.96
N TRP A 244 2.51 3.88 27.88
CA TRP A 244 1.92 2.85 27.04
C TRP A 244 1.05 1.92 27.88
N ILE A 245 -0.25 1.90 27.57
CA ILE A 245 -1.29 1.13 28.25
C ILE A 245 -1.70 -0.02 27.34
N GLY A 246 -1.14 -1.21 27.58
CA GLY A 246 -1.51 -2.43 26.85
C GLY A 246 -2.82 -3.03 27.30
N SER A 247 -3.28 -4.08 26.60
CA SER A 247 -4.56 -4.74 26.91
C SER A 247 -4.65 -5.25 28.35
N GLU A 248 -3.54 -5.67 28.96
CA GLU A 248 -3.50 -6.13 30.36
C GLU A 248 -3.77 -4.99 31.37
N PHE A 249 -3.74 -3.75 30.93
CA PHE A 249 -3.98 -2.55 31.74
C PHE A 249 -5.17 -1.73 31.22
N GLY A 250 -6.12 -2.36 30.52
CA GLY A 250 -7.33 -1.72 30.03
C GLY A 250 -7.18 -1.00 28.67
N GLY A 251 -6.01 -1.04 28.03
CA GLY A 251 -5.78 -0.38 26.73
C GLY A 251 -6.61 -0.92 25.55
N GLU A 252 -7.35 -2.01 25.75
CA GLU A 252 -8.33 -2.53 24.79
C GLU A 252 -9.73 -1.92 24.96
N ASN A 253 -10.04 -1.38 26.14
CA ASN A 253 -11.34 -0.80 26.50
C ASN A 253 -11.30 0.72 26.27
N VAL A 254 -11.38 1.14 25.00
CA VAL A 254 -11.19 2.54 24.60
C VAL A 254 -12.45 3.09 23.95
N ALA A 255 -12.88 4.26 24.40
CA ALA A 255 -13.87 5.10 23.75
C ALA A 255 -13.30 6.52 23.56
N VAL A 256 -13.78 7.26 22.57
CA VAL A 256 -13.40 8.65 22.36
C VAL A 256 -14.62 9.55 22.17
N ASP A 257 -14.50 10.79 22.58
CA ASP A 257 -15.44 11.88 22.23
C ASP A 257 -14.68 12.96 21.45
N PRO A 258 -14.78 12.95 20.11
CA PRO A 258 -14.11 13.94 19.27
C PRO A 258 -14.61 15.38 19.49
N SER A 259 -15.84 15.56 19.98
CA SER A 259 -16.43 16.88 20.24
C SER A 259 -15.90 17.51 21.53
N ALA A 260 -15.67 16.69 22.55
CA ALA A 260 -15.12 17.09 23.82
C ALA A 260 -13.59 16.99 23.87
N MET A 261 -12.95 16.40 22.86
CA MET A 261 -11.52 16.06 22.86
C MET A 261 -11.14 15.25 24.10
N THR A 262 -11.83 14.13 24.31
CA THR A 262 -11.56 13.20 25.42
C THR A 262 -11.35 11.78 24.92
N ILE A 263 -10.52 11.02 25.65
CA ILE A 263 -10.34 9.59 25.50
C ILE A 263 -10.73 8.93 26.83
N SER A 264 -11.49 7.86 26.77
CA SER A 264 -11.76 6.99 27.92
C SER A 264 -10.96 5.71 27.77
N ILE A 265 -10.21 5.34 28.79
CA ILE A 265 -9.43 4.10 28.84
C ILE A 265 -9.87 3.36 30.11
N ASP A 266 -10.45 2.17 29.95
CA ASP A 266 -11.00 1.36 31.03
C ASP A 266 -11.97 2.13 31.96
N GLY A 267 -12.75 3.05 31.36
CA GLY A 267 -13.73 3.89 32.05
C GLY A 267 -13.17 5.20 32.63
N GLU A 268 -11.86 5.41 32.66
CA GLU A 268 -11.24 6.66 33.06
C GLU A 268 -11.18 7.66 31.91
N SER A 269 -11.81 8.83 32.06
CA SER A 269 -11.84 9.87 31.02
C SER A 269 -10.68 10.85 31.19
N ILE A 270 -9.97 11.12 30.08
CA ILE A 270 -8.80 11.98 29.99
C ILE A 270 -9.02 13.02 28.90
N ASN A 271 -8.83 14.31 29.24
CA ASN A 271 -8.80 15.38 28.25
C ASN A 271 -7.51 15.31 27.44
N VAL A 272 -7.60 15.50 26.13
CA VAL A 272 -6.45 15.47 25.22
C VAL A 272 -6.43 16.71 24.35
N ASP A 273 -5.23 17.22 24.05
CA ASP A 273 -5.04 18.40 23.21
C ASP A 273 -4.80 18.01 21.73
N ALA A 274 -4.31 16.79 21.51
CA ALA A 274 -4.24 16.17 20.20
C ALA A 274 -4.48 14.66 20.35
N CYS A 275 -5.23 14.05 19.40
CA CYS A 275 -5.56 12.64 19.47
C CYS A 275 -5.47 11.98 18.10
N ASN A 276 -4.66 10.93 18.00
CA ASN A 276 -4.53 10.10 16.80
C ASN A 276 -5.25 8.77 16.99
N VAL A 277 -6.37 8.58 16.31
CA VAL A 277 -7.14 7.32 16.39
C VAL A 277 -6.84 6.46 15.16
N ILE A 278 -6.23 5.29 15.35
CA ILE A 278 -5.92 4.34 14.29
C ILE A 278 -6.84 3.12 14.42
N PRO A 279 -7.97 3.06 13.70
CA PRO A 279 -8.94 1.97 13.84
C PRO A 279 -8.44 0.64 13.28
N ALA A 280 -9.18 -0.44 13.54
CA ALA A 280 -9.00 -1.72 12.86
C ALA A 280 -9.08 -1.55 11.33
N MET A 281 -8.33 -2.37 10.61
CA MET A 281 -8.14 -2.22 9.16
C MET A 281 -8.75 -3.37 8.38
N LYS A 282 -9.09 -3.07 7.13
CA LYS A 282 -9.52 -4.04 6.11
C LYS A 282 -8.89 -3.67 4.77
N ALA A 283 -9.03 -4.53 3.78
CA ALA A 283 -8.61 -4.25 2.39
C ALA A 283 -9.34 -3.03 1.84
N GLY A 284 -8.66 -2.22 1.03
CA GLY A 284 -9.25 -1.10 0.34
C GLY A 284 -10.48 -1.51 -0.47
N ARG A 285 -11.52 -0.69 -0.45
CA ARG A 285 -12.90 -0.97 -0.89
C ARG A 285 -13.01 -1.69 -2.23
N ILE A 286 -12.18 -1.36 -3.21
CA ILE A 286 -12.28 -1.96 -4.55
C ILE A 286 -12.02 -3.48 -4.55
N ALA A 287 -11.25 -4.02 -3.59
CA ALA A 287 -11.04 -5.46 -3.46
C ALA A 287 -12.35 -6.18 -3.05
N ALA A 288 -13.12 -5.60 -2.15
CA ALA A 288 -14.45 -6.11 -1.78
C ALA A 288 -15.45 -5.96 -2.93
N LEU A 289 -15.47 -4.82 -3.64
CA LEU A 289 -16.32 -4.59 -4.80
C LEU A 289 -16.00 -5.54 -5.97
N ALA A 290 -14.75 -6.00 -6.08
CA ALA A 290 -14.36 -7.03 -7.04
C ALA A 290 -14.76 -8.44 -6.60
N GLY A 291 -15.29 -8.64 -5.38
CA GLY A 291 -15.68 -9.95 -4.86
C GLY A 291 -14.49 -10.91 -4.65
N VAL A 292 -13.32 -10.37 -4.28
CA VAL A 292 -12.09 -11.16 -4.08
C VAL A 292 -11.61 -11.18 -2.63
N THR A 293 -12.37 -10.62 -1.70
CA THR A 293 -12.09 -10.67 -0.26
C THR A 293 -12.82 -11.84 0.41
N ASP A 294 -12.20 -12.38 1.45
CA ASP A 294 -12.83 -13.24 2.45
C ASP A 294 -12.63 -12.56 3.81
N GLY A 295 -13.73 -12.16 4.44
CA GLY A 295 -13.70 -11.23 5.56
C GLY A 295 -13.04 -9.90 5.19
N ASN A 296 -12.05 -9.48 5.98
CA ASN A 296 -11.39 -8.18 5.82
C ASN A 296 -10.28 -8.15 4.77
N TRP A 297 -9.83 -9.29 4.22
CA TRP A 297 -8.63 -9.35 3.39
C TRP A 297 -8.84 -10.23 2.16
N ALA A 298 -8.02 -10.06 1.13
CA ALA A 298 -8.08 -10.86 -0.09
C ALA A 298 -7.14 -12.07 -0.01
N PRO A 299 -7.66 -13.32 -0.01
CA PRO A 299 -6.84 -14.53 -0.12
C PRO A 299 -6.12 -14.60 -1.46
N VAL A 300 -4.80 -14.85 -1.43
CA VAL A 300 -3.96 -14.92 -2.62
C VAL A 300 -3.14 -16.21 -2.69
N ASN A 301 -2.71 -16.57 -3.89
CA ASN A 301 -1.75 -17.63 -4.14
C ASN A 301 -0.34 -17.08 -3.92
N ALA A 302 0.42 -17.71 -3.06
CA ALA A 302 1.77 -17.24 -2.72
C ALA A 302 2.76 -17.29 -3.90
N ALA A 303 2.50 -18.14 -4.89
CA ALA A 303 3.38 -18.31 -6.04
C ALA A 303 3.41 -17.10 -6.99
N ASP A 304 2.30 -16.34 -7.08
CA ASP A 304 2.12 -15.30 -8.10
C ASP A 304 1.29 -14.10 -7.66
N MET A 305 0.67 -14.13 -6.48
CA MET A 305 -0.25 -13.13 -5.94
C MET A 305 -1.63 -13.09 -6.63
N SER A 306 -1.97 -14.05 -7.49
CA SER A 306 -3.34 -14.19 -8.01
C SER A 306 -4.32 -14.49 -6.87
N THR A 307 -5.59 -14.04 -6.99
CA THR A 307 -6.58 -14.30 -5.95
C THR A 307 -7.06 -15.76 -6.01
N LYS A 308 -7.53 -16.28 -4.86
CA LYS A 308 -8.18 -17.59 -4.80
C LYS A 308 -9.51 -17.61 -5.56
N ALA A 309 -10.13 -16.44 -5.77
CA ALA A 309 -11.42 -16.29 -6.42
C ALA A 309 -11.35 -16.21 -7.94
N ASP A 310 -10.22 -15.73 -8.51
CA ASP A 310 -10.07 -15.50 -9.94
C ASP A 310 -8.59 -15.44 -10.32
N ALA A 311 -8.14 -16.30 -11.23
CA ALA A 311 -6.75 -16.40 -11.66
C ALA A 311 -6.29 -15.23 -12.56
N ASP A 312 -7.21 -14.40 -13.03
CA ASP A 312 -6.90 -13.20 -13.82
C ASP A 312 -6.88 -11.92 -12.97
N VAL A 313 -7.21 -12.05 -11.68
CA VAL A 313 -7.20 -10.95 -10.72
C VAL A 313 -6.15 -11.19 -9.63
N TYR A 314 -5.28 -10.23 -9.43
CA TYR A 314 -4.17 -10.25 -8.47
C TYR A 314 -4.41 -9.20 -7.38
N VAL A 315 -4.03 -9.49 -6.14
CA VAL A 315 -4.10 -8.51 -5.04
C VAL A 315 -2.74 -8.41 -4.36
N LEU A 316 -2.23 -7.16 -4.24
CA LEU A 316 -0.91 -6.87 -3.70
C LEU A 316 -0.98 -5.99 -2.46
N GLY A 317 0.08 -6.04 -1.66
CA GLY A 317 0.29 -5.17 -0.52
C GLY A 317 -0.72 -5.42 0.59
N ASP A 318 -1.07 -4.36 1.29
CA ASP A 318 -1.83 -4.44 2.53
C ASP A 318 -3.22 -5.05 2.38
N ALA A 319 -3.82 -4.99 1.18
CA ALA A 319 -5.13 -5.59 0.91
C ALA A 319 -5.10 -7.13 0.87
N SER A 320 -3.94 -7.75 0.63
CA SER A 320 -3.81 -9.19 0.50
C SER A 320 -3.66 -9.91 1.85
N GLN A 321 -4.08 -11.17 1.90
CA GLN A 321 -3.78 -12.08 3.00
C GLN A 321 -2.39 -12.68 2.78
N GLN A 322 -1.36 -12.14 3.45
CA GLN A 322 0.06 -12.33 3.12
C GLN A 322 0.76 -13.48 3.87
N GLY A 323 0.03 -14.31 4.62
CA GLY A 323 0.64 -15.36 5.45
C GLY A 323 1.53 -14.79 6.56
N ASP A 324 2.79 -15.23 6.61
CA ASP A 324 3.74 -14.77 7.64
C ASP A 324 4.39 -13.40 7.31
N MET A 325 4.17 -12.88 6.12
CA MET A 325 4.74 -11.62 5.69
C MET A 325 3.94 -10.44 6.26
N PRO A 326 4.57 -9.42 6.88
CA PRO A 326 3.85 -8.30 7.46
C PRO A 326 3.30 -7.37 6.35
N LYS A 327 2.23 -6.64 6.65
CA LYS A 327 1.71 -5.57 5.80
C LYS A 327 2.64 -4.36 5.91
N SER A 328 3.37 -4.05 4.84
CA SER A 328 4.32 -2.93 4.79
C SER A 328 4.60 -2.48 3.35
N GLY A 329 5.16 -1.28 3.18
CA GLY A 329 5.58 -0.78 1.87
C GLY A 329 6.62 -1.69 1.20
N PHE A 330 7.59 -2.21 1.96
CA PHE A 330 8.59 -3.16 1.44
C PHE A 330 7.92 -4.48 1.00
N SER A 331 7.04 -5.04 1.83
CA SER A 331 6.29 -6.26 1.46
C SER A 331 5.51 -6.05 0.17
N ALA A 332 4.80 -4.93 0.04
CA ALA A 332 4.02 -4.59 -1.15
C ALA A 332 4.91 -4.47 -2.41
N ASN A 333 6.07 -3.81 -2.31
CA ASN A 333 7.04 -3.71 -3.39
C ASN A 333 7.63 -5.08 -3.78
N SER A 334 7.96 -5.92 -2.79
CA SER A 334 8.47 -7.28 -3.01
C SER A 334 7.43 -8.17 -3.70
N GLN A 335 6.17 -8.13 -3.25
CA GLN A 335 5.05 -8.85 -3.87
C GLN A 335 4.77 -8.37 -5.29
N ALA A 336 4.89 -7.06 -5.53
CA ALA A 336 4.69 -6.48 -6.86
C ALA A 336 5.68 -7.03 -7.90
N LYS A 337 6.94 -7.25 -7.52
CA LYS A 337 7.95 -7.84 -8.41
C LYS A 337 7.64 -9.30 -8.75
N VAL A 338 7.15 -10.07 -7.79
CA VAL A 338 6.68 -11.46 -8.01
C VAL A 338 5.47 -11.47 -8.95
N CYS A 339 4.46 -10.66 -8.66
CA CYS A 339 3.27 -10.54 -9.49
C CYS A 339 3.60 -10.07 -10.92
N ALA A 340 4.41 -9.03 -11.07
CA ALA A 340 4.81 -8.51 -12.37
C ALA A 340 5.53 -9.57 -13.23
N ASN A 341 6.41 -10.37 -12.62
CA ASN A 341 7.07 -11.49 -13.28
C ASN A 341 6.06 -12.56 -13.74
N ALA A 342 5.08 -12.91 -12.91
CA ALA A 342 4.04 -13.88 -13.23
C ALA A 342 3.10 -13.38 -14.32
N VAL A 343 2.57 -12.16 -14.21
CA VAL A 343 1.67 -11.53 -15.17
C VAL A 343 2.34 -11.37 -16.54
N ARG A 344 3.58 -10.84 -16.57
CA ARG A 344 4.34 -10.75 -17.80
C ARG A 344 4.54 -12.12 -18.46
N GLY A 345 4.94 -13.13 -17.69
CA GLY A 345 5.14 -14.49 -18.19
C GLY A 345 3.86 -15.08 -18.78
N ALA A 346 2.72 -14.93 -18.10
CA ALA A 346 1.43 -15.40 -18.54
C ALA A 346 0.96 -14.74 -19.85
N LEU A 347 1.26 -13.45 -20.05
CA LEU A 347 0.82 -12.69 -21.23
C LEU A 347 1.78 -12.76 -22.41
N THR A 348 3.07 -13.03 -22.19
CA THR A 348 4.09 -13.01 -23.26
C THR A 348 4.74 -14.37 -23.53
N GLY A 349 4.40 -15.41 -22.76
CA GLY A 349 5.06 -16.71 -22.83
C GLY A 349 6.53 -16.69 -22.34
N SER A 350 6.98 -15.58 -21.73
CA SER A 350 8.35 -15.47 -21.23
C SER A 350 8.54 -16.23 -19.92
N LYS A 351 9.80 -16.59 -19.61
CA LYS A 351 10.16 -17.35 -18.42
C LYS A 351 9.65 -16.68 -17.14
N ILE A 352 8.98 -17.45 -16.30
CA ILE A 352 8.59 -17.06 -14.93
C ILE A 352 9.64 -17.61 -13.96
N PHE A 353 10.13 -16.75 -13.07
CA PHE A 353 11.07 -17.14 -12.02
C PHE A 353 10.32 -17.48 -10.73
N PRO A 354 10.84 -18.42 -9.91
CA PRO A 354 10.24 -18.76 -8.63
C PRO A 354 10.08 -17.56 -7.71
N ALA A 355 8.94 -17.50 -7.01
CA ALA A 355 8.63 -16.43 -6.07
C ALA A 355 9.60 -16.41 -4.88
N LYS A 356 10.20 -15.26 -4.64
CA LYS A 356 11.04 -14.96 -3.46
C LYS A 356 10.61 -13.62 -2.91
N PHE A 357 10.45 -13.53 -1.60
CA PHE A 357 10.02 -12.31 -0.95
C PHE A 357 10.96 -11.90 0.16
N ALA A 358 11.03 -10.61 0.41
CA ALA A 358 11.75 -10.04 1.53
C ALA A 358 10.96 -8.89 2.14
N ASN A 359 11.22 -8.63 3.41
CA ASN A 359 10.73 -7.44 4.09
C ASN A 359 11.74 -7.01 5.15
N THR A 360 11.96 -5.71 5.27
CA THR A 360 12.63 -5.08 6.41
C THR A 360 11.81 -3.86 6.82
N CYS A 361 11.58 -3.70 8.11
CA CYS A 361 10.95 -2.53 8.71
C CYS A 361 11.95 -1.85 9.60
N TRP A 362 12.48 -0.73 9.13
CA TRP A 362 13.23 0.22 9.95
C TRP A 362 12.26 1.05 10.78
N SER A 363 12.68 1.54 11.92
CA SER A 363 11.95 2.50 12.74
C SER A 363 12.91 3.42 13.43
N LEU A 364 12.55 4.70 13.47
CA LEU A 364 13.29 5.73 14.18
C LEU A 364 12.72 5.92 15.58
N ILE A 365 13.60 5.94 16.57
CA ILE A 365 13.25 6.25 17.97
C ILE A 365 13.61 7.69 18.30
N ASN A 366 14.76 8.15 17.82
CA ASN A 366 15.22 9.54 17.86
C ASN A 366 15.89 9.86 16.52
N ALA A 367 16.32 11.09 16.26
CA ALA A 367 16.88 11.54 14.99
C ALA A 367 18.03 10.65 14.44
N ASP A 368 18.83 10.05 15.33
CA ASP A 368 19.95 9.16 14.99
C ASP A 368 19.82 7.75 15.59
N ASP A 369 18.67 7.39 16.19
CA ASP A 369 18.45 6.11 16.85
C ASP A 369 17.48 5.24 16.06
N GLY A 370 18.02 4.45 15.13
CA GLY A 370 17.26 3.54 14.28
C GLY A 370 17.33 2.09 14.75
N VAL A 371 16.20 1.37 14.63
CA VAL A 371 16.08 -0.08 14.86
C VAL A 371 15.41 -0.76 13.68
N LYS A 372 15.72 -2.02 13.44
CA LYS A 372 15.17 -2.77 12.31
C LYS A 372 14.74 -4.19 12.68
N VAL A 373 13.77 -4.71 11.93
CA VAL A 373 13.38 -6.12 11.91
C VAL A 373 13.14 -6.52 10.47
N GLY A 374 13.61 -7.67 10.07
CA GLY A 374 13.43 -8.14 8.70
C GLY A 374 13.38 -9.66 8.60
N ALA A 375 12.92 -10.13 7.45
CA ALA A 375 12.90 -11.55 7.13
C ALA A 375 12.90 -11.79 5.62
N THR A 376 13.26 -13.00 5.22
CA THR A 376 13.05 -13.56 3.89
C THR A 376 11.91 -14.57 3.93
N TYR A 377 11.22 -14.70 2.79
CA TYR A 377 10.05 -15.56 2.70
C TYR A 377 10.06 -16.33 1.38
N LYS A 378 9.35 -17.44 1.35
CA LYS A 378 9.11 -18.25 0.16
C LYS A 378 7.63 -18.55 -0.02
N ALA A 379 7.22 -18.79 -1.27
CA ALA A 379 5.91 -19.32 -1.56
C ALA A 379 5.82 -20.79 -1.10
N THR A 380 4.67 -21.13 -0.52
CA THR A 380 4.20 -22.51 -0.31
C THR A 380 2.80 -22.62 -0.90
N ASP A 381 2.23 -23.82 -0.98
CA ASP A 381 0.87 -24.02 -1.47
C ASP A 381 -0.20 -23.36 -0.58
N GLU A 382 0.13 -23.15 0.69
CA GLU A 382 -0.79 -22.58 1.68
C GLU A 382 -0.63 -21.05 1.83
N LYS A 383 0.63 -20.55 1.89
CA LYS A 383 0.93 -19.15 2.25
C LYS A 383 2.32 -18.70 1.81
N ILE A 384 2.57 -17.40 1.96
CA ILE A 384 3.93 -16.85 1.99
C ILE A 384 4.52 -17.18 3.37
N ALA A 385 5.47 -18.13 3.41
CA ALA A 385 6.05 -18.64 4.64
C ALA A 385 7.41 -18.01 4.93
N LYS A 386 7.66 -17.65 6.19
CA LYS A 386 8.95 -17.13 6.66
C LYS A 386 10.04 -18.21 6.54
N VAL A 387 11.21 -17.81 6.05
CA VAL A 387 12.39 -18.68 5.94
C VAL A 387 13.40 -18.35 7.05
N ASP A 388 13.79 -17.07 7.12
CA ASP A 388 14.79 -16.59 8.06
C ASP A 388 14.48 -15.13 8.44
N GLY A 389 15.06 -14.63 9.52
CA GLY A 389 14.81 -13.27 9.95
C GLY A 389 15.83 -12.76 10.97
N PHE A 390 15.84 -11.45 11.12
CA PHE A 390 16.71 -10.73 12.04
C PHE A 390 15.98 -9.60 12.73
N ILE A 391 16.51 -9.13 13.84
CA ILE A 391 16.02 -7.96 14.59
C ILE A 391 17.23 -7.29 15.27
N SER A 392 17.23 -5.97 15.38
CA SER A 392 18.16 -5.20 16.20
C SER A 392 18.20 -5.73 17.64
N LYS A 393 19.31 -5.57 18.31
CA LYS A 393 19.50 -6.02 19.69
C LYS A 393 19.40 -4.84 20.67
N THR A 394 19.01 -5.11 21.90
CA THR A 394 19.16 -4.17 23.00
C THR A 394 20.65 -3.91 23.28
N GLY A 395 20.98 -2.69 23.72
CA GLY A 395 22.36 -2.31 24.00
C GLY A 395 23.25 -2.13 22.76
N GLU A 396 22.70 -2.07 21.54
CA GLU A 396 23.48 -1.67 20.36
C GLU A 396 24.05 -0.28 20.53
N THR A 397 25.29 -0.07 20.07
CA THR A 397 25.97 1.23 20.18
C THR A 397 25.27 2.30 19.33
N ALA A 398 25.47 3.58 19.68
CA ALA A 398 24.95 4.72 18.94
C ALA A 398 25.35 4.66 17.45
N ASP A 399 26.58 4.23 17.13
CA ASP A 399 27.05 4.09 15.75
C ASP A 399 26.24 3.04 14.97
N ILE A 400 25.92 1.88 15.58
CA ILE A 400 25.08 0.85 14.96
C ILE A 400 23.65 1.38 14.73
N ARG A 401 23.10 2.08 15.71
CA ARG A 401 21.77 2.69 15.63
C ARG A 401 21.70 3.75 14.54
N LYS A 402 22.72 4.60 14.47
CA LYS A 402 22.84 5.61 13.39
C LYS A 402 23.00 4.96 12.02
N GLN A 403 23.83 3.92 11.90
CA GLN A 403 23.97 3.17 10.65
C GLN A 403 22.63 2.56 10.21
N THR A 404 21.84 2.04 11.16
CA THR A 404 20.50 1.50 10.89
C THR A 404 19.53 2.59 10.35
N TYR A 405 19.63 3.83 10.85
CA TYR A 405 18.88 4.95 10.27
C TYR A 405 19.33 5.24 8.83
N LEU A 406 20.63 5.34 8.58
CA LEU A 406 21.16 5.61 7.23
C LEU A 406 20.73 4.52 6.22
N GLU A 407 20.70 3.25 6.62
CA GLU A 407 20.14 2.17 5.79
C GLU A 407 18.67 2.41 5.42
N SER A 408 17.88 3.05 6.30
CA SER A 408 16.47 3.37 5.99
C SER A 408 16.35 4.47 4.94
N GLU A 409 17.27 5.44 4.92
CA GLU A 409 17.34 6.50 3.90
C GLU A 409 17.69 5.91 2.52
N ASP A 410 18.68 5.01 2.47
CA ASP A 410 19.06 4.31 1.25
C ASP A 410 17.90 3.45 0.73
N TRP A 411 17.21 2.74 1.65
CA TRP A 411 16.02 1.97 1.29
C TRP A 411 14.89 2.86 0.76
N TYR A 412 14.64 4.01 1.39
CA TYR A 412 13.62 4.95 0.93
C TYR A 412 13.89 5.42 -0.51
N THR A 413 15.13 5.79 -0.78
CA THR A 413 15.58 6.17 -2.15
C THR A 413 15.37 5.01 -3.13
N GLY A 414 15.74 3.79 -2.74
CA GLY A 414 15.58 2.60 -3.56
C GLY A 414 14.13 2.26 -3.87
N ILE A 415 13.25 2.24 -2.85
CA ILE A 415 11.84 1.89 -3.06
C ILE A 415 11.08 2.95 -3.85
N THR A 416 11.35 4.25 -3.63
CA THR A 416 10.71 5.32 -4.41
C THR A 416 11.17 5.33 -5.85
N SER A 417 12.45 4.98 -6.12
CA SER A 417 12.92 4.72 -7.47
C SER A 417 12.25 3.50 -8.12
N ASP A 418 12.01 2.42 -7.38
CA ASP A 418 11.25 1.26 -7.89
C ASP A 418 9.81 1.60 -8.21
N MET A 419 9.19 2.49 -7.44
CA MET A 419 7.80 2.90 -7.61
C MET A 419 7.61 3.91 -8.73
N PHE A 420 8.44 4.95 -8.76
CA PHE A 420 8.20 6.13 -9.58
C PHE A 420 9.27 6.38 -10.66
N GLY A 421 10.43 5.69 -10.61
CA GLY A 421 11.48 5.76 -11.62
C GLY A 421 12.57 6.77 -11.39
#